data_379afd8b623696b9626587c74c944fc3
#
_entry.id   379afd8b623696b9626587c74c944fc3
#
_cell.length_a   1.000
_cell.length_b   1.000
_cell.length_c   1.000
_cell.angle_alpha   90.00
_cell.angle_beta   90.00
_cell.angle_gamma   90.00
#
_symmetry.space_group_name_H-M   'P 1'
#
loop_
_entity.id
_entity.type
_entity.pdbx_description
1 polymer ?
#
loop_
_entity_poly.entity_id
_entity_poly.type
_entity_poly.pdbx_seq_one_letter_code
_entity_poly.pdbx_strand_id
1 'polypeptide(L)'
;MAEALEVTPAELDAFADRLGEVESYLHLDEKRTRVTELEAKSVAPGFWDDADAARVTMEEIARTKEDIAAVDNARGELSDARAALELAEEMGGDPDAAALREEATATAERLARAIDELELSSWFTGEFDHGDAIVTIKPGQGGLEAQDWTFMLFKMYMKYCQRRGWKVTINDCPAAEVIGIDRATFTVEGKDAFGMLRAEAGVHRLVRISPTDDKKRRQTTFAGVEVIPVLPDDIDIEISPDDIRVDVYHASGPGGQGVNTTDSAVRVTHFPSGIVVTCQNERSQIQNKAACMQILKARLYEIELEKRAEALDEIRGPKTTIGFGNQIRSYVLYPYQMVKDLRTGVETSNVEAVLDDGDLDPFVIGYHRWATGNADAEIPSA
;
A
#
# COMPACT_ATOMS: atom_id res chain seq x y z
N MET A 1 24.00 -31.17 9.31
CA MET A 1 23.52 -30.19 10.28
C MET A 1 24.41 -28.97 10.09
N ALA A 2 23.89 -27.89 9.50
CA ALA A 2 24.64 -26.64 9.51
C ALA A 2 24.73 -26.19 10.97
N GLU A 3 25.94 -25.90 11.47
CA GLU A 3 26.12 -25.19 12.73
C GLU A 3 25.34 -23.88 12.60
N ALA A 4 24.34 -23.68 13.44
CA ALA A 4 23.71 -22.38 13.60
C ALA A 4 24.82 -21.39 13.97
N LEU A 5 25.07 -20.37 13.18
CA LEU A 5 26.02 -19.32 13.49
C LEU A 5 25.52 -18.65 14.78
N GLU A 6 26.31 -18.75 15.84
CA GLU A 6 26.00 -18.07 17.12
C GLU A 6 26.08 -16.56 16.90
N VAL A 7 25.09 -15.81 17.42
CA VAL A 7 25.08 -14.34 17.35
C VAL A 7 26.31 -13.77 18.07
N THR A 8 26.90 -12.74 17.50
CA THR A 8 28.07 -12.04 18.03
C THR A 8 27.72 -10.68 18.62
N PRO A 9 28.49 -10.13 19.57
CA PRO A 9 28.29 -8.76 20.05
C PRO A 9 28.31 -7.72 18.96
N ALA A 10 29.13 -7.88 17.91
CA ALA A 10 29.21 -6.97 16.77
C ALA A 10 27.91 -6.95 15.94
N GLU A 11 27.23 -8.10 15.81
CA GLU A 11 25.92 -8.16 15.15
C GLU A 11 24.83 -7.46 15.97
N LEU A 12 24.87 -7.60 17.30
CA LEU A 12 23.93 -6.87 18.18
C LEU A 12 24.19 -5.36 18.17
N ASP A 13 25.43 -4.92 17.99
CA ASP A 13 25.76 -3.52 17.81
C ASP A 13 25.25 -3.00 16.45
N ALA A 14 25.39 -3.76 15.39
CA ALA A 14 24.81 -3.43 14.08
C ALA A 14 23.27 -3.33 14.14
N PHE A 15 22.59 -4.20 14.90
CA PHE A 15 21.14 -4.07 15.12
C PHE A 15 20.77 -2.81 15.91
N ALA A 16 21.61 -2.41 16.90
CA ALA A 16 21.39 -1.18 17.64
C ALA A 16 21.49 0.06 16.74
N ASP A 17 22.47 0.09 15.85
CA ASP A 17 22.67 1.18 14.90
C ASP A 17 21.47 1.28 13.94
N ARG A 18 21.04 0.16 13.34
CA ARG A 18 19.87 0.09 12.47
C ARG A 18 18.59 0.55 13.18
N LEU A 19 18.36 0.09 14.42
CA LEU A 19 17.20 0.49 15.21
C LEU A 19 17.22 1.99 15.53
N GLY A 20 18.41 2.58 15.79
CA GLY A 20 18.58 4.00 15.99
C GLY A 20 18.24 4.83 14.73
N GLU A 21 18.59 4.34 13.54
CA GLU A 21 18.19 4.95 12.26
C GLU A 21 16.67 4.91 12.07
N VAL A 22 16.04 3.75 12.30
CA VAL A 22 14.59 3.58 12.23
C VAL A 22 13.86 4.54 13.17
N GLU A 23 14.32 4.69 14.40
CA GLU A 23 13.75 5.61 15.39
C GLU A 23 13.79 7.07 14.90
N SER A 24 14.89 7.45 14.24
CA SER A 24 15.03 8.78 13.66
C SER A 24 14.05 9.01 12.51
N TYR A 25 13.90 8.04 11.59
CA TYR A 25 12.97 8.13 10.46
C TYR A 25 11.51 8.10 10.89
N LEU A 26 11.16 7.32 11.90
CA LEU A 26 9.79 7.21 12.42
C LEU A 26 9.37 8.41 13.27
N HIS A 27 10.27 9.33 13.59
CA HIS A 27 9.99 10.52 14.43
C HIS A 27 9.28 10.14 15.74
N LEU A 28 9.80 9.15 16.48
CA LEU A 28 9.13 8.56 17.64
C LEU A 28 8.75 9.58 18.71
N ASP A 29 9.58 10.59 18.97
CA ASP A 29 9.28 11.61 19.98
C ASP A 29 8.08 12.46 19.59
N GLU A 30 7.94 12.77 18.30
CA GLU A 30 6.76 13.46 17.76
C GLU A 30 5.52 12.56 17.85
N LYS A 31 5.65 11.27 17.51
CA LYS A 31 4.57 10.29 17.65
C LYS A 31 4.09 10.14 19.10
N ARG A 32 5.00 10.07 20.08
CA ARG A 32 4.66 10.03 21.51
C ARG A 32 3.91 11.27 21.97
N THR A 33 4.37 12.43 21.53
CA THR A 33 3.70 13.71 21.79
C THR A 33 2.31 13.73 21.16
N ARG A 34 2.20 13.30 19.92
CA ARG A 34 0.94 13.24 19.17
C ARG A 34 -0.09 12.32 19.83
N VAL A 35 0.32 11.14 20.30
CA VAL A 35 -0.56 10.23 21.04
C VAL A 35 -1.10 10.90 22.31
N THR A 36 -0.24 11.60 23.06
CA THR A 36 -0.64 12.30 24.29
C THR A 36 -1.69 13.39 23.99
N GLU A 37 -1.50 14.15 22.91
CA GLU A 37 -2.45 15.18 22.47
C GLU A 37 -3.81 14.57 22.05
N LEU A 38 -3.77 13.50 21.24
CA LEU A 38 -4.98 12.84 20.77
C LEU A 38 -5.75 12.15 21.93
N GLU A 39 -5.04 11.54 22.88
CA GLU A 39 -5.65 10.99 24.08
C GLU A 39 -6.31 12.08 24.93
N ALA A 40 -5.65 13.23 25.11
CA ALA A 40 -6.25 14.38 25.80
C ALA A 40 -7.51 14.88 25.07
N LYS A 41 -7.50 14.88 23.74
CA LYS A 41 -8.67 15.23 22.92
C LYS A 41 -9.80 14.21 23.08
N SER A 42 -9.48 12.91 23.15
CA SER A 42 -10.47 11.83 23.25
C SER A 42 -11.29 11.83 24.55
N VAL A 43 -10.75 12.42 25.62
CA VAL A 43 -11.46 12.56 26.91
C VAL A 43 -12.16 13.91 27.06
N ALA A 44 -12.07 14.80 26.08
CA ALA A 44 -12.73 16.11 26.13
C ALA A 44 -14.25 15.98 26.00
N PRO A 45 -15.05 16.85 26.70
CA PRO A 45 -16.49 16.85 26.51
C PRO A 45 -16.88 17.11 25.04
N GLY A 46 -17.82 16.32 24.51
CA GLY A 46 -18.30 16.43 23.12
C GLY A 46 -17.49 15.67 22.09
N PHE A 47 -16.40 14.98 22.47
CA PHE A 47 -15.61 14.18 21.53
C PHE A 47 -16.42 13.10 20.82
N TRP A 48 -17.35 12.47 21.50
CA TRP A 48 -18.20 11.39 21.02
C TRP A 48 -19.47 11.84 20.31
N ASP A 49 -19.72 13.16 20.23
CA ASP A 49 -20.90 13.71 19.55
C ASP A 49 -20.82 13.51 18.03
N ASP A 50 -19.60 13.43 17.47
CA ASP A 50 -19.32 13.06 16.09
C ASP A 50 -18.64 11.68 16.07
N ALA A 51 -19.43 10.65 15.76
CA ALA A 51 -18.96 9.26 15.78
C ALA A 51 -17.88 8.95 14.73
N ASP A 52 -17.95 9.60 13.55
CA ASP A 52 -16.99 9.37 12.47
C ASP A 52 -15.65 10.04 12.76
N ALA A 53 -15.65 11.28 13.21
CA ALA A 53 -14.43 11.97 13.65
C ALA A 53 -13.79 11.28 14.86
N ALA A 54 -14.60 10.78 15.81
CA ALA A 54 -14.11 10.02 16.96
C ALA A 54 -13.45 8.70 16.51
N ARG A 55 -14.06 7.96 15.58
CA ARG A 55 -13.51 6.72 15.03
C ARG A 55 -12.15 6.95 14.38
N VAL A 56 -12.03 7.92 13.49
CA VAL A 56 -10.76 8.27 12.82
C VAL A 56 -9.68 8.63 13.85
N THR A 57 -10.02 9.43 14.86
CA THR A 57 -9.06 9.80 15.92
C THR A 57 -8.62 8.59 16.74
N MET A 58 -9.53 7.66 17.07
CA MET A 58 -9.18 6.45 17.81
C MET A 58 -8.35 5.47 16.98
N GLU A 59 -8.60 5.37 15.69
CA GLU A 59 -7.78 4.59 14.76
C GLU A 59 -6.35 5.17 14.63
N GLU A 60 -6.22 6.51 14.56
CA GLU A 60 -4.92 7.20 14.59
C GLU A 60 -4.14 6.90 15.87
N ILE A 61 -4.81 6.99 17.05
CA ILE A 61 -4.20 6.65 18.34
C ILE A 61 -3.72 5.20 18.36
N ALA A 62 -4.57 4.27 17.96
CA ALA A 62 -4.25 2.83 17.96
C ALA A 62 -3.04 2.53 17.08
N ARG A 63 -3.02 3.02 15.85
CA ARG A 63 -1.92 2.85 14.91
C ARG A 63 -0.61 3.45 15.42
N THR A 64 -0.67 4.70 15.91
CA THR A 64 0.55 5.37 16.41
C THR A 64 1.12 4.68 17.63
N LYS A 65 0.27 4.15 18.52
CA LYS A 65 0.71 3.33 19.67
C LYS A 65 1.32 2.00 19.24
N GLU A 66 0.78 1.36 18.23
CA GLU A 66 1.33 0.13 17.67
C GLU A 66 2.73 0.34 17.11
N ASP A 67 2.96 1.43 16.38
CA ASP A 67 4.28 1.79 15.87
C ASP A 67 5.30 2.02 17.00
N ILE A 68 4.90 2.77 18.04
CA ILE A 68 5.76 3.01 19.22
C ILE A 68 6.08 1.70 19.93
N ALA A 69 5.07 0.85 20.16
CA ALA A 69 5.24 -0.43 20.84
C ALA A 69 6.15 -1.39 20.06
N ALA A 70 6.08 -1.39 18.73
CA ALA A 70 6.92 -2.23 17.89
C ALA A 70 8.41 -1.88 18.06
N VAL A 71 8.75 -0.60 18.11
CA VAL A 71 10.14 -0.15 18.35
C VAL A 71 10.58 -0.41 19.78
N ASP A 72 9.73 -0.13 20.77
CA ASP A 72 10.04 -0.38 22.18
C ASP A 72 10.24 -1.87 22.45
N ASN A 73 9.48 -2.78 21.81
CA ASN A 73 9.64 -4.22 21.86
C ASN A 73 10.98 -4.66 21.23
N ALA A 74 11.32 -4.15 20.05
CA ALA A 74 12.60 -4.45 19.40
C ALA A 74 13.79 -4.02 20.26
N ARG A 75 13.68 -2.86 20.94
CA ARG A 75 14.70 -2.39 21.90
C ARG A 75 14.80 -3.31 23.13
N GLY A 76 13.67 -3.83 23.60
CA GLY A 76 13.60 -4.82 24.67
C GLY A 76 14.33 -6.12 24.27
N GLU A 77 14.00 -6.67 23.09
CA GLU A 77 14.65 -7.90 22.57
C GLU A 77 16.17 -7.72 22.39
N LEU A 78 16.61 -6.55 21.91
CA LEU A 78 18.04 -6.23 21.81
C LEU A 78 18.74 -6.25 23.18
N SER A 79 18.11 -5.67 24.19
CA SER A 79 18.62 -5.65 25.57
C SER A 79 18.70 -7.06 26.15
N ASP A 80 17.67 -7.88 25.93
CA ASP A 80 17.58 -9.25 26.41
C ASP A 80 18.66 -10.14 25.75
N ALA A 81 18.85 -10.01 24.43
CA ALA A 81 19.87 -10.74 23.69
C ALA A 81 21.28 -10.38 24.18
N ARG A 82 21.56 -9.09 24.44
CA ARG A 82 22.85 -8.65 25.01
C ARG A 82 23.07 -9.21 26.40
N ALA A 83 22.08 -9.15 27.29
CA ALA A 83 22.18 -9.67 28.64
C ALA A 83 22.40 -11.18 28.67
N ALA A 84 21.69 -11.92 27.79
CA ALA A 84 21.90 -13.38 27.69
C ALA A 84 23.31 -13.75 27.20
N LEU A 85 23.86 -12.98 26.24
CA LEU A 85 25.21 -13.22 25.73
C LEU A 85 26.27 -12.88 26.75
N GLU A 86 26.16 -11.74 27.45
CA GLU A 86 27.09 -11.35 28.54
C GLU A 86 27.09 -12.39 29.67
N LEU A 87 25.92 -12.88 30.09
CA LEU A 87 25.79 -13.89 31.10
C LEU A 87 26.43 -15.22 30.66
N ALA A 88 26.25 -15.62 29.41
CA ALA A 88 26.85 -16.82 28.84
C ALA A 88 28.38 -16.73 28.77
N GLU A 89 28.95 -15.53 28.56
CA GLU A 89 30.38 -15.29 28.58
C GLU A 89 30.93 -15.38 30.00
N GLU A 90 30.23 -14.83 31.01
CA GLU A 90 30.62 -14.92 32.44
C GLU A 90 30.60 -16.36 32.97
N MET A 91 29.61 -17.16 32.51
CA MET A 91 29.51 -18.59 32.94
C MET A 91 30.56 -19.50 32.30
N GLY A 92 31.18 -19.06 31.20
CA GLY A 92 32.31 -19.77 30.59
C GLY A 92 31.96 -21.16 30.09
N GLY A 93 32.52 -22.20 30.69
CA GLY A 93 32.33 -23.62 30.28
C GLY A 93 31.15 -24.34 30.93
N ASP A 94 30.25 -23.63 31.60
CA ASP A 94 29.04 -24.22 32.19
C ASP A 94 28.10 -24.75 31.12
N PRO A 95 27.48 -25.94 31.27
CA PRO A 95 26.47 -26.43 30.32
C PRO A 95 25.31 -25.47 30.05
N ASP A 96 24.93 -24.66 31.04
CA ASP A 96 23.83 -23.69 30.91
C ASP A 96 24.24 -22.49 30.06
N ALA A 97 25.51 -22.18 29.88
CA ALA A 97 26.00 -21.12 28.98
C ALA A 97 25.65 -21.39 27.50
N ALA A 98 25.61 -22.66 27.08
CA ALA A 98 25.22 -23.03 25.73
C ALA A 98 23.74 -22.72 25.47
N ALA A 99 22.88 -22.98 26.45
CA ALA A 99 21.43 -22.65 26.31
C ALA A 99 21.19 -21.14 26.21
N LEU A 100 21.96 -20.33 26.97
CA LEU A 100 21.88 -18.86 26.89
C LEU A 100 22.35 -18.31 25.53
N ARG A 101 23.38 -18.90 24.89
CA ARG A 101 23.80 -18.53 23.55
C ARG A 101 22.77 -18.90 22.51
N GLU A 102 22.15 -20.07 22.64
CA GLU A 102 21.04 -20.47 21.74
C GLU A 102 19.84 -19.51 21.88
N GLU A 103 19.47 -19.12 23.11
CA GLU A 103 18.42 -18.15 23.39
C GLU A 103 18.77 -16.77 22.81
N ALA A 104 19.98 -16.26 22.96
CA ALA A 104 20.46 -15.03 22.41
C ALA A 104 20.37 -15.04 20.86
N THR A 105 20.80 -16.16 20.23
CA THR A 105 20.75 -16.33 18.78
C THR A 105 19.31 -16.34 18.28
N ALA A 106 18.41 -17.08 18.92
CA ALA A 106 17.00 -17.10 18.55
C ALA A 106 16.32 -15.72 18.72
N THR A 107 16.72 -14.97 19.76
CA THR A 107 16.23 -13.60 19.97
C THR A 107 16.77 -12.64 18.91
N ALA A 108 18.05 -12.77 18.53
CA ALA A 108 18.65 -11.98 17.46
C ALA A 108 17.99 -12.22 16.10
N GLU A 109 17.60 -13.45 15.78
CA GLU A 109 16.86 -13.78 14.57
C GLU A 109 15.46 -13.16 14.54
N ARG A 110 14.77 -13.07 15.69
CA ARG A 110 13.48 -12.38 15.79
C ARG A 110 13.66 -10.87 15.64
N LEU A 111 14.68 -10.33 16.32
CA LEU A 111 15.03 -8.92 16.27
C LEU A 111 15.38 -8.47 14.85
N ALA A 112 16.17 -9.25 14.10
CA ALA A 112 16.50 -8.95 12.71
C ALA A 112 15.24 -8.78 11.86
N ARG A 113 14.29 -9.71 11.99
CA ARG A 113 12.99 -9.64 11.27
C ARG A 113 12.17 -8.44 11.70
N ALA A 114 12.12 -8.15 13.00
CA ALA A 114 11.39 -6.98 13.51
C ALA A 114 11.97 -5.66 13.00
N ILE A 115 13.32 -5.56 12.96
CA ILE A 115 14.00 -4.37 12.41
C ILE A 115 13.71 -4.23 10.89
N ASP A 116 13.77 -5.33 10.14
CA ASP A 116 13.44 -5.31 8.70
C ASP A 116 12.00 -4.80 8.45
N GLU A 117 11.03 -5.22 9.27
CA GLU A 117 9.64 -4.74 9.19
C GLU A 117 9.50 -3.26 9.58
N LEU A 118 10.23 -2.83 10.60
CA LEU A 118 10.25 -1.43 11.04
C LEU A 118 10.90 -0.51 9.99
N GLU A 119 12.01 -0.93 9.38
CA GLU A 119 12.64 -0.22 8.26
C GLU A 119 11.65 -0.07 7.10
N LEU A 120 10.97 -1.15 6.72
CA LEU A 120 9.94 -1.11 5.67
C LEU A 120 8.84 -0.09 5.99
N SER A 121 8.31 -0.16 7.21
CA SER A 121 7.26 0.77 7.66
C SER A 121 7.73 2.23 7.63
N SER A 122 9.01 2.50 7.93
CA SER A 122 9.59 3.84 7.91
C SER A 122 9.67 4.46 6.51
N TRP A 123 9.68 3.64 5.46
CA TRP A 123 9.71 4.10 4.06
C TRP A 123 8.33 4.37 3.47
N PHE A 124 7.26 4.03 4.20
CA PHE A 124 5.88 4.26 3.78
C PHE A 124 5.43 5.67 4.17
N THR A 125 5.84 6.66 3.37
CA THR A 125 5.54 8.08 3.61
C THR A 125 4.36 8.61 2.78
N GLY A 126 3.87 7.82 1.83
CA GLY A 126 2.73 8.17 0.99
C GLY A 126 1.40 8.05 1.74
N GLU A 127 0.47 8.92 1.41
CA GLU A 127 -0.88 8.96 2.02
C GLU A 127 -1.58 7.60 2.04
N PHE A 128 -1.39 6.79 0.98
CA PHE A 128 -2.06 5.50 0.80
C PHE A 128 -1.20 4.29 1.15
N ASP A 129 0.08 4.48 1.49
CA ASP A 129 1.04 3.38 1.67
C ASP A 129 0.61 2.39 2.77
N HIS A 130 -0.08 2.86 3.79
CA HIS A 130 -0.57 2.03 4.91
C HIS A 130 -1.91 1.35 4.63
N GLY A 131 -2.52 1.63 3.48
CA GLY A 131 -3.85 1.14 3.09
C GLY A 131 -3.83 -0.18 2.34
N ASP A 132 -5.04 -0.58 1.97
CA ASP A 132 -5.32 -1.75 1.15
C ASP A 132 -4.93 -1.52 -0.32
N ALA A 133 -4.72 -2.60 -1.07
CA ALA A 133 -4.33 -2.55 -2.47
C ALA A 133 -5.30 -3.28 -3.39
N ILE A 134 -5.44 -2.77 -4.62
CA ILE A 134 -6.03 -3.52 -5.73
C ILE A 134 -4.90 -3.86 -6.69
N VAL A 135 -4.71 -5.15 -6.95
CA VAL A 135 -3.71 -5.66 -7.87
C VAL A 135 -4.38 -6.19 -9.14
N THR A 136 -3.89 -5.76 -10.29
CA THR A 136 -4.35 -6.25 -11.59
C THR A 136 -3.16 -6.80 -12.39
N ILE A 137 -3.25 -8.06 -12.80
CA ILE A 137 -2.24 -8.74 -13.62
C ILE A 137 -2.82 -8.96 -15.01
N LYS A 138 -2.08 -8.56 -16.05
CA LYS A 138 -2.49 -8.68 -17.46
C LYS A 138 -1.41 -9.36 -18.28
N PRO A 139 -1.76 -10.28 -19.21
CA PRO A 139 -0.78 -10.85 -20.13
C PRO A 139 -0.24 -9.77 -21.06
N GLY A 140 1.06 -9.83 -21.31
CA GLY A 140 1.75 -8.98 -22.27
C GLY A 140 2.00 -9.69 -23.60
N GLN A 141 3.13 -9.38 -24.24
CA GLN A 141 3.55 -10.07 -25.45
C GLN A 141 3.94 -11.52 -25.14
N GLY A 142 3.43 -12.50 -25.91
CA GLY A 142 3.76 -13.92 -25.77
C GLY A 142 2.59 -14.90 -25.98
N GLY A 143 1.40 -14.42 -26.34
CA GLY A 143 0.25 -15.27 -26.63
C GLY A 143 -0.12 -16.19 -25.46
N LEU A 144 -0.32 -17.50 -25.71
CA LEU A 144 -0.67 -18.51 -24.70
C LEU A 144 0.33 -18.56 -23.52
N GLU A 145 1.63 -18.36 -23.80
CA GLU A 145 2.65 -18.31 -22.76
C GLU A 145 2.45 -17.12 -21.80
N ALA A 146 1.97 -15.98 -22.30
CA ALA A 146 1.69 -14.81 -21.45
C ALA A 146 0.49 -15.04 -20.53
N GLN A 147 -0.53 -15.78 -21.00
CA GLN A 147 -1.69 -16.17 -20.18
C GLN A 147 -1.28 -17.15 -19.08
N ASP A 148 -0.42 -18.12 -19.37
CA ASP A 148 0.10 -19.04 -18.36
C ASP A 148 1.03 -18.32 -17.37
N TRP A 149 1.89 -17.42 -17.85
CA TRP A 149 2.72 -16.58 -16.98
C TRP A 149 1.91 -15.70 -16.05
N THR A 150 0.83 -15.10 -16.55
CA THR A 150 -0.12 -14.33 -15.73
C THR A 150 -0.70 -15.17 -14.59
N PHE A 151 -1.03 -16.44 -14.86
CA PHE A 151 -1.52 -17.36 -13.85
C PHE A 151 -0.44 -17.77 -12.83
N MET A 152 0.80 -17.94 -13.27
CA MET A 152 1.93 -18.21 -12.37
C MET A 152 2.15 -17.03 -11.40
N LEU A 153 2.19 -15.80 -11.91
CA LEU A 153 2.29 -14.59 -11.08
C LEU A 153 1.12 -14.46 -10.11
N PHE A 154 -0.11 -14.72 -10.57
CA PHE A 154 -1.27 -14.71 -9.69
C PHE A 154 -1.11 -15.67 -8.52
N LYS A 155 -0.66 -16.91 -8.76
CA LYS A 155 -0.40 -17.89 -7.68
C LYS A 155 0.71 -17.40 -6.72
N MET A 156 1.78 -16.86 -7.26
CA MET A 156 2.89 -16.29 -6.48
C MET A 156 2.39 -15.20 -5.52
N TYR A 157 1.58 -14.25 -6.01
CA TYR A 157 1.03 -13.20 -5.15
C TYR A 157 0.02 -13.72 -4.13
N MET A 158 -0.80 -14.75 -4.47
CA MET A 158 -1.68 -15.39 -3.49
C MET A 158 -0.88 -16.00 -2.34
N LYS A 159 0.25 -16.64 -2.63
CA LYS A 159 1.16 -17.19 -1.62
C LYS A 159 1.82 -16.08 -0.78
N TYR A 160 2.28 -15.03 -1.42
CA TYR A 160 2.85 -13.87 -0.73
C TYR A 160 1.85 -13.24 0.25
N CYS A 161 0.64 -12.95 -0.20
CA CYS A 161 -0.42 -12.42 0.67
C CYS A 161 -0.75 -13.37 1.83
N GLN A 162 -0.78 -14.69 1.58
CA GLN A 162 -0.99 -15.69 2.62
C GLN A 162 0.12 -15.67 3.67
N ARG A 163 1.40 -15.54 3.27
CA ARG A 163 2.56 -15.43 4.20
C ARG A 163 2.46 -14.17 5.07
N ARG A 164 2.01 -13.07 4.48
CA ARG A 164 1.81 -11.79 5.18
C ARG A 164 0.55 -11.74 6.06
N GLY A 165 -0.29 -12.77 6.00
CA GLY A 165 -1.54 -12.83 6.76
C GLY A 165 -2.61 -11.86 6.23
N TRP A 166 -2.45 -11.35 5.00
CA TRP A 166 -3.41 -10.45 4.39
C TRP A 166 -4.62 -11.20 3.85
N LYS A 167 -5.78 -10.57 3.95
CA LYS A 167 -7.01 -11.07 3.38
C LYS A 167 -7.08 -10.71 1.90
N VAL A 168 -7.39 -11.70 1.04
CA VAL A 168 -7.49 -11.50 -0.40
C VAL A 168 -8.90 -11.77 -0.87
N THR A 169 -9.47 -10.83 -1.63
CA THR A 169 -10.75 -10.96 -2.31
C THR A 169 -10.53 -10.91 -3.82
N ILE A 170 -10.84 -12.00 -4.52
CA ILE A 170 -10.73 -12.08 -5.98
C ILE A 170 -11.92 -11.37 -6.60
N ASN A 171 -11.67 -10.27 -7.32
CA ASN A 171 -12.70 -9.48 -7.98
C ASN A 171 -13.02 -10.02 -9.38
N ASP A 172 -11.98 -10.44 -10.14
CA ASP A 172 -12.12 -10.94 -11.49
C ASP A 172 -10.91 -11.80 -11.86
N CYS A 173 -11.17 -13.00 -12.40
CA CYS A 173 -10.12 -13.94 -12.80
C CYS A 173 -10.65 -14.89 -13.91
N PRO A 174 -10.94 -14.38 -15.12
CA PRO A 174 -11.43 -15.21 -16.21
C PRO A 174 -10.34 -16.18 -16.68
N ALA A 175 -10.71 -17.46 -16.79
CA ALA A 175 -9.84 -18.48 -17.36
C ALA A 175 -9.64 -18.19 -18.86
N ALA A 176 -8.42 -18.37 -19.36
CA ALA A 176 -8.15 -18.32 -20.79
C ALA A 176 -8.71 -19.57 -21.50
N GLU A 177 -8.91 -19.47 -22.82
CA GLU A 177 -9.51 -20.56 -23.60
C GLU A 177 -8.70 -21.88 -23.60
N VAL A 178 -7.37 -21.78 -23.51
CA VAL A 178 -6.48 -22.93 -23.66
C VAL A 178 -5.65 -23.19 -22.40
N ILE A 179 -4.96 -22.18 -21.87
CA ILE A 179 -4.09 -22.29 -20.70
C ILE A 179 -3.99 -20.95 -19.99
N GLY A 180 -3.92 -20.98 -18.67
CA GLY A 180 -3.72 -19.77 -17.86
C GLY A 180 -4.97 -18.93 -17.69
N ILE A 181 -4.79 -17.63 -17.57
CA ILE A 181 -5.86 -16.65 -17.33
C ILE A 181 -5.69 -15.43 -18.25
N ASP A 182 -6.80 -14.81 -18.62
CA ASP A 182 -6.80 -13.58 -19.44
C ASP A 182 -6.45 -12.34 -18.62
N ARG A 183 -6.78 -12.37 -17.33
CA ARG A 183 -6.53 -11.30 -16.37
C ARG A 183 -6.75 -11.83 -14.96
N ALA A 184 -6.11 -11.23 -13.98
CA ALA A 184 -6.51 -11.37 -12.58
C ALA A 184 -6.63 -9.97 -11.96
N THR A 185 -7.73 -9.70 -11.26
CA THR A 185 -7.91 -8.50 -10.43
C THR A 185 -8.36 -8.95 -9.04
N PHE A 186 -7.66 -8.53 -8.01
CA PHE A 186 -7.97 -8.89 -6.63
C PHE A 186 -7.64 -7.75 -5.68
N THR A 187 -8.40 -7.65 -4.61
CA THR A 187 -8.20 -6.69 -3.52
C THR A 187 -7.44 -7.39 -2.40
N VAL A 188 -6.43 -6.73 -1.86
CA VAL A 188 -5.62 -7.18 -0.73
C VAL A 188 -5.88 -6.24 0.45
N GLU A 189 -6.47 -6.79 1.51
CA GLU A 189 -6.81 -6.07 2.73
C GLU A 189 -5.77 -6.41 3.81
N GLY A 190 -5.07 -5.41 4.32
CA GLY A 190 -4.09 -5.59 5.39
C GLY A 190 -3.17 -4.38 5.58
N LYS A 191 -2.54 -4.32 6.74
CA LYS A 191 -1.59 -3.24 7.07
C LYS A 191 -0.48 -3.18 6.02
N ASP A 192 -0.22 -1.98 5.51
CA ASP A 192 0.86 -1.67 4.57
C ASP A 192 0.77 -2.43 3.22
N ALA A 193 -0.40 -2.99 2.89
CA ALA A 193 -0.55 -3.82 1.69
C ALA A 193 -0.23 -3.07 0.40
N PHE A 194 -0.71 -1.82 0.26
CA PHE A 194 -0.38 -1.00 -0.91
C PHE A 194 1.10 -0.60 -0.93
N GLY A 195 1.64 -0.13 0.20
CA GLY A 195 3.05 0.26 0.31
C GLY A 195 4.01 -0.86 -0.09
N MET A 196 3.75 -2.09 0.36
CA MET A 196 4.53 -3.28 -0.01
C MET A 196 4.35 -3.67 -1.48
N LEU A 197 3.11 -3.79 -1.93
CA LEU A 197 2.80 -4.31 -3.27
C LEU A 197 3.12 -3.33 -4.40
N ARG A 198 3.19 -2.00 -4.14
CA ARG A 198 3.62 -1.03 -5.17
C ARG A 198 5.01 -1.30 -5.72
N ALA A 199 5.88 -1.98 -4.95
CA ALA A 199 7.18 -2.44 -5.41
C ALA A 199 7.10 -3.43 -6.59
N GLU A 200 5.97 -4.13 -6.72
CA GLU A 200 5.71 -5.12 -7.75
C GLU A 200 5.07 -4.55 -9.03
N ALA A 201 4.71 -3.25 -9.01
CA ALA A 201 4.09 -2.61 -10.17
C ALA A 201 5.07 -2.47 -11.33
N GLY A 202 4.74 -3.06 -12.48
CA GLY A 202 5.56 -3.02 -13.68
C GLY A 202 5.49 -4.28 -14.54
N VAL A 203 6.49 -4.48 -15.40
CA VAL A 203 6.54 -5.60 -16.34
C VAL A 203 7.44 -6.72 -15.82
N HIS A 204 6.89 -7.92 -15.72
CA HIS A 204 7.58 -9.13 -15.29
C HIS A 204 7.88 -10.02 -16.49
N ARG A 205 9.14 -10.38 -16.68
CA ARG A 205 9.63 -11.19 -17.79
C ARG A 205 9.89 -12.62 -17.35
N LEU A 206 9.36 -13.60 -18.08
CA LEU A 206 9.66 -15.01 -17.89
C LEU A 206 10.48 -15.55 -19.09
N VAL A 207 11.51 -16.34 -18.80
CA VAL A 207 12.29 -17.10 -19.77
C VAL A 207 12.31 -18.56 -19.34
N ARG A 208 11.65 -19.42 -20.14
CA ARG A 208 11.60 -20.87 -19.87
C ARG A 208 11.49 -21.69 -21.17
N ILE A 209 11.61 -23.01 -21.04
CA ILE A 209 11.14 -23.92 -22.08
C ILE A 209 9.61 -23.92 -22.03
N SER A 210 8.97 -23.58 -23.16
CA SER A 210 7.51 -23.54 -23.25
C SER A 210 6.88 -24.93 -23.06
N PRO A 211 5.94 -25.10 -22.13
CA PRO A 211 5.18 -26.34 -22.01
C PRO A 211 4.18 -26.54 -23.15
N THR A 212 3.81 -25.48 -23.87
CA THR A 212 2.85 -25.48 -24.97
C THR A 212 3.51 -25.59 -26.35
N ASP A 213 4.85 -25.56 -26.44
CA ASP A 213 5.58 -25.69 -27.69
C ASP A 213 6.06 -27.14 -27.89
N ASP A 214 5.50 -27.84 -28.86
CA ASP A 214 5.91 -29.21 -29.23
C ASP A 214 7.40 -29.38 -29.48
N LYS A 215 8.09 -28.30 -29.94
CA LYS A 215 9.53 -28.29 -30.19
C LYS A 215 10.36 -27.97 -28.95
N LYS A 216 9.76 -27.76 -27.80
CA LYS A 216 10.42 -27.45 -26.52
C LYS A 216 11.46 -26.32 -26.64
N ARG A 217 11.12 -25.26 -27.38
CA ARG A 217 11.99 -24.11 -27.56
C ARG A 217 11.91 -23.20 -26.33
N ARG A 218 13.02 -22.54 -26.05
CA ARG A 218 13.08 -21.46 -25.08
C ARG A 218 12.26 -20.28 -25.59
N GLN A 219 11.32 -19.82 -24.78
CA GLN A 219 10.48 -18.66 -25.07
C GLN A 219 10.65 -17.60 -24.00
N THR A 220 10.39 -16.37 -24.41
CA THR A 220 10.34 -15.20 -23.50
C THR A 220 8.94 -14.62 -23.57
N THR A 221 8.35 -14.39 -22.42
CA THR A 221 7.00 -13.85 -22.31
C THR A 221 6.96 -12.76 -21.23
N PHE A 222 5.93 -11.95 -21.27
CA PHE A 222 5.75 -10.81 -20.38
C PHE A 222 4.35 -10.77 -19.79
N ALA A 223 4.25 -10.28 -18.55
CA ALA A 223 3.00 -9.90 -17.91
C ALA A 223 3.20 -8.56 -17.22
N GLY A 224 2.15 -7.76 -17.20
CA GLY A 224 2.13 -6.48 -16.49
C GLY A 224 1.37 -6.61 -15.18
N VAL A 225 1.94 -6.07 -14.13
CA VAL A 225 1.32 -5.94 -12.80
C VAL A 225 1.05 -4.47 -12.55
N GLU A 226 -0.19 -4.16 -12.24
CA GLU A 226 -0.66 -2.82 -11.84
C GLU A 226 -1.12 -2.91 -10.38
N VAL A 227 -0.67 -1.98 -9.56
CA VAL A 227 -1.05 -1.88 -8.16
C VAL A 227 -1.58 -0.48 -7.89
N ILE A 228 -2.79 -0.39 -7.36
CA ILE A 228 -3.41 0.88 -6.98
C ILE A 228 -3.96 0.78 -5.56
N PRO A 229 -4.01 1.89 -4.80
CA PRO A 229 -4.61 1.88 -3.47
C PRO A 229 -6.13 1.73 -3.55
N VAL A 230 -6.73 1.16 -2.51
CA VAL A 230 -8.17 1.25 -2.27
C VAL A 230 -8.47 2.63 -1.71
N LEU A 231 -9.22 3.43 -2.45
CA LEU A 231 -9.66 4.74 -1.96
C LEU A 231 -10.92 4.58 -1.10
N PRO A 232 -11.09 5.42 -0.05
CA PRO A 232 -12.34 5.45 0.71
C PRO A 232 -13.54 5.72 -0.21
N ASP A 233 -14.63 4.98 -0.03
CA ASP A 233 -15.84 5.11 -0.86
C ASP A 233 -16.64 6.39 -0.58
N ASP A 234 -16.41 7.06 0.57
CA ASP A 234 -17.19 8.21 1.00
C ASP A 234 -16.66 9.51 0.40
N ILE A 235 -17.33 9.98 -0.65
CA ILE A 235 -17.30 11.40 -1.03
C ILE A 235 -18.48 12.07 -0.33
N ASP A 236 -18.32 12.46 0.92
CA ASP A 236 -19.31 13.32 1.56
C ASP A 236 -19.05 14.78 1.18
N ILE A 237 -20.02 15.39 0.49
CA ILE A 237 -19.94 16.77 0.11
C ILE A 237 -20.74 17.60 1.08
N GLU A 238 -20.04 18.16 2.05
CA GLU A 238 -20.59 19.20 2.93
C GLU A 238 -20.47 20.55 2.21
N ILE A 239 -21.62 21.24 2.08
CA ILE A 239 -21.68 22.60 1.54
C ILE A 239 -21.93 23.54 2.70
N SER A 240 -20.88 24.27 3.12
CA SER A 240 -21.03 25.29 4.15
C SER A 240 -21.95 26.43 3.67
N PRO A 241 -22.86 26.91 4.51
CA PRO A 241 -23.67 28.11 4.19
C PRO A 241 -22.82 29.34 3.86
N ASP A 242 -21.60 29.43 4.38
CA ASP A 242 -20.68 30.56 4.16
C ASP A 242 -20.00 30.49 2.78
N ASP A 243 -19.95 29.31 2.15
CA ASP A 243 -19.36 29.08 0.86
C ASP A 243 -20.33 29.33 -0.31
N ILE A 244 -21.58 29.62 -0.01
CA ILE A 244 -22.60 29.83 -1.04
C ILE A 244 -23.24 31.21 -0.94
N ARG A 245 -23.55 31.80 -2.10
CA ARG A 245 -24.44 32.94 -2.20
C ARG A 245 -25.72 32.53 -2.93
N VAL A 246 -26.86 32.87 -2.34
CA VAL A 246 -28.17 32.60 -2.89
C VAL A 246 -28.82 33.91 -3.35
N ASP A 247 -28.97 34.08 -4.65
CA ASP A 247 -29.65 35.25 -5.27
C ASP A 247 -31.03 34.82 -5.73
N VAL A 248 -32.06 35.64 -5.48
CA VAL A 248 -33.45 35.43 -5.90
C VAL A 248 -33.82 36.50 -6.93
N TYR A 249 -34.52 36.09 -7.96
CA TYR A 249 -34.93 37.01 -9.03
C TYR A 249 -36.20 36.54 -9.73
N HIS A 250 -36.78 37.43 -10.59
CA HIS A 250 -37.97 37.09 -11.35
C HIS A 250 -37.68 36.02 -12.41
N ALA A 251 -38.53 34.97 -12.45
CA ALA A 251 -38.42 33.95 -13.50
C ALA A 251 -38.65 34.53 -14.88
N SER A 252 -37.82 34.18 -15.87
CA SER A 252 -37.96 34.60 -17.25
C SER A 252 -38.67 33.49 -18.05
N GLY A 253 -39.81 33.77 -18.66
CA GLY A 253 -40.50 32.81 -19.52
C GLY A 253 -41.90 33.29 -20.00
N PRO A 254 -42.51 32.64 -21.00
CA PRO A 254 -43.87 32.91 -21.44
C PRO A 254 -44.83 32.44 -20.32
N GLY A 255 -45.32 33.36 -19.49
CA GLY A 255 -46.24 33.08 -18.38
C GLY A 255 -47.16 34.23 -18.07
N GLY A 256 -48.30 33.95 -17.45
CA GLY A 256 -49.29 34.94 -17.04
C GLY A 256 -48.82 35.81 -15.86
N GLN A 257 -49.71 36.68 -15.37
CA GLN A 257 -49.44 37.72 -14.36
C GLN A 257 -48.70 37.25 -13.09
N GLY A 258 -48.82 35.95 -12.70
CA GLY A 258 -48.13 35.38 -11.54
C GLY A 258 -46.62 35.11 -11.72
N VAL A 259 -46.14 34.93 -12.98
CA VAL A 259 -44.71 34.70 -13.30
C VAL A 259 -43.92 36.01 -13.23
N ASN A 260 -44.56 37.12 -13.54
CA ASN A 260 -43.94 38.44 -13.62
C ASN A 260 -43.97 39.23 -12.29
N THR A 261 -44.61 38.69 -11.23
CA THR A 261 -44.78 39.41 -9.97
C THR A 261 -44.14 38.72 -8.76
N THR A 262 -43.59 37.47 -8.92
CA THR A 262 -43.05 36.74 -7.79
C THR A 262 -41.61 36.36 -8.09
N ASP A 263 -40.67 36.67 -7.14
CA ASP A 263 -39.26 36.25 -7.19
C ASP A 263 -39.15 34.77 -6.86
N SER A 264 -39.42 33.90 -7.82
CA SER A 264 -39.37 32.44 -7.65
C SER A 264 -38.08 31.80 -8.16
N ALA A 265 -37.36 32.45 -9.07
CA ALA A 265 -36.10 31.94 -9.60
C ALA A 265 -34.95 32.09 -8.59
N VAL A 266 -34.14 31.08 -8.47
CA VAL A 266 -33.00 31.01 -7.51
C VAL A 266 -31.71 30.76 -8.27
N ARG A 267 -30.66 31.51 -7.94
CA ARG A 267 -29.28 31.28 -8.35
C ARG A 267 -28.43 31.02 -7.12
N VAL A 268 -27.70 29.90 -7.12
CA VAL A 268 -26.73 29.56 -6.10
C VAL A 268 -25.34 29.66 -6.72
N THR A 269 -24.48 30.44 -6.11
CA THR A 269 -23.05 30.55 -6.51
C THR A 269 -22.21 29.97 -5.38
N HIS A 270 -21.41 28.96 -5.68
CA HIS A 270 -20.44 28.36 -4.76
C HIS A 270 -19.08 28.99 -4.96
N PHE A 271 -18.56 29.71 -3.96
CA PHE A 271 -17.35 30.51 -4.07
C PHE A 271 -16.08 29.67 -4.30
N PRO A 272 -15.84 28.56 -3.57
CA PRO A 272 -14.58 27.82 -3.72
C PRO A 272 -14.42 27.18 -5.11
N SER A 273 -15.49 26.67 -5.71
CA SER A 273 -15.44 26.02 -7.03
C SER A 273 -15.83 26.94 -8.19
N GLY A 274 -16.41 28.12 -7.91
CA GLY A 274 -16.92 29.03 -8.92
C GLY A 274 -18.18 28.53 -9.66
N ILE A 275 -18.78 27.41 -9.22
CA ILE A 275 -19.99 26.84 -9.84
C ILE A 275 -21.18 27.75 -9.59
N VAL A 276 -21.93 28.02 -10.64
CA VAL A 276 -23.19 28.75 -10.60
C VAL A 276 -24.33 27.83 -11.07
N VAL A 277 -25.32 27.64 -10.21
CA VAL A 277 -26.53 26.86 -10.52
C VAL A 277 -27.74 27.76 -10.47
N THR A 278 -28.63 27.63 -11.46
CA THR A 278 -29.87 28.44 -11.58
C THR A 278 -31.06 27.51 -11.77
N CYS A 279 -32.11 27.68 -10.95
CA CYS A 279 -33.38 26.97 -11.10
C CYS A 279 -34.55 27.93 -11.08
N GLN A 280 -35.51 27.73 -12.03
CA GLN A 280 -36.74 28.52 -12.16
C GLN A 280 -37.94 27.67 -12.57
N ASN A 281 -37.84 26.34 -12.46
CA ASN A 281 -38.86 25.42 -12.98
C ASN A 281 -40.11 25.34 -12.09
N GLU A 282 -39.95 25.65 -10.79
CA GLU A 282 -41.03 25.57 -9.83
C GLU A 282 -41.57 26.95 -9.48
N ARG A 283 -42.84 27.00 -9.06
CA ARG A 283 -43.47 28.24 -8.58
C ARG A 283 -43.00 28.64 -7.16
N SER A 284 -42.41 27.72 -6.44
CA SER A 284 -41.94 27.91 -5.08
C SER A 284 -40.44 28.19 -5.05
N GLN A 285 -40.05 29.34 -4.51
CA GLN A 285 -38.64 29.70 -4.25
C GLN A 285 -37.91 28.63 -3.42
N ILE A 286 -38.60 28.02 -2.42
CA ILE A 286 -38.00 26.99 -1.55
C ILE A 286 -37.69 25.74 -2.37
N GLN A 287 -38.57 25.32 -3.28
CA GLN A 287 -38.35 24.16 -4.14
C GLN A 287 -37.21 24.41 -5.13
N ASN A 288 -37.17 25.62 -5.75
CA ASN A 288 -36.06 26.00 -6.63
C ASN A 288 -34.72 26.05 -5.90
N LYS A 289 -34.68 26.55 -4.64
CA LYS A 289 -33.48 26.52 -3.81
C LYS A 289 -33.02 25.07 -3.52
N ALA A 290 -33.96 24.19 -3.14
CA ALA A 290 -33.65 22.78 -2.89
C ALA A 290 -33.12 22.10 -4.18
N ALA A 291 -33.70 22.34 -5.33
CA ALA A 291 -33.24 21.83 -6.61
C ALA A 291 -31.84 22.38 -6.97
N CYS A 292 -31.57 23.66 -6.75
CA CYS A 292 -30.22 24.24 -6.94
C CYS A 292 -29.19 23.56 -6.07
N MET A 293 -29.50 23.30 -4.79
CA MET A 293 -28.59 22.63 -3.86
C MET A 293 -28.30 21.19 -4.29
N GLN A 294 -29.31 20.44 -4.75
CA GLN A 294 -29.09 19.08 -5.27
C GLN A 294 -28.18 19.07 -6.52
N ILE A 295 -28.43 20.00 -7.45
CA ILE A 295 -27.61 20.13 -8.67
C ILE A 295 -26.18 20.56 -8.30
N LEU A 296 -26.01 21.47 -7.35
CA LEU A 296 -24.70 21.90 -6.88
C LEU A 296 -23.95 20.73 -6.25
N LYS A 297 -24.61 19.96 -5.36
CA LYS A 297 -24.01 18.78 -4.73
C LYS A 297 -23.57 17.74 -5.78
N ALA A 298 -24.40 17.49 -6.79
CA ALA A 298 -24.05 16.56 -7.88
C ALA A 298 -22.83 17.04 -8.69
N ARG A 299 -22.73 18.34 -9.00
CA ARG A 299 -21.57 18.89 -9.72
C ARG A 299 -20.29 18.89 -8.89
N LEU A 300 -20.38 19.18 -7.60
CA LEU A 300 -19.23 19.08 -6.69
C LEU A 300 -18.75 17.63 -6.56
N TYR A 301 -19.67 16.67 -6.50
CA TYR A 301 -19.37 15.24 -6.50
C TYR A 301 -18.62 14.83 -7.79
N GLU A 302 -19.06 15.32 -8.95
CA GLU A 302 -18.39 15.07 -10.25
C GLU A 302 -16.94 15.61 -10.27
N ILE A 303 -16.72 16.84 -9.78
CA ILE A 303 -15.38 17.42 -9.65
C ILE A 303 -14.50 16.59 -8.72
N GLU A 304 -15.05 16.10 -7.59
CA GLU A 304 -14.28 15.31 -6.65
C GLU A 304 -13.92 13.93 -7.23
N LEU A 305 -14.82 13.33 -8.03
CA LEU A 305 -14.51 12.11 -8.79
C LEU A 305 -13.39 12.35 -9.82
N GLU A 306 -13.42 13.49 -10.53
CA GLU A 306 -12.37 13.84 -11.48
C GLU A 306 -11.01 14.00 -10.78
N LYS A 307 -10.94 14.72 -9.66
CA LYS A 307 -9.71 14.86 -8.87
C LYS A 307 -9.17 13.52 -8.37
N ARG A 308 -10.06 12.62 -7.89
CA ARG A 308 -9.65 11.27 -7.50
C ARG A 308 -9.12 10.47 -8.67
N ALA A 309 -9.75 10.58 -9.84
CA ALA A 309 -9.28 9.93 -11.05
C ALA A 309 -7.90 10.46 -11.50
N GLU A 310 -7.68 11.77 -11.42
CA GLU A 310 -6.38 12.40 -11.71
C GLU A 310 -5.31 11.94 -10.71
N ALA A 311 -5.61 11.91 -9.40
CA ALA A 311 -4.71 11.41 -8.38
C ALA A 311 -4.35 9.94 -8.58
N LEU A 312 -5.33 9.09 -8.94
CA LEU A 312 -5.07 7.69 -9.28
C LEU A 312 -4.21 7.54 -10.55
N ASP A 313 -4.41 8.37 -11.57
CA ASP A 313 -3.62 8.33 -12.80
C ASP A 313 -2.18 8.82 -12.52
N GLU A 314 -1.98 9.76 -11.60
CA GLU A 314 -0.66 10.18 -11.13
C GLU A 314 0.07 9.05 -10.39
N ILE A 315 -0.62 8.32 -9.49
CA ILE A 315 -0.09 7.16 -8.77
C ILE A 315 0.26 6.02 -9.75
N ARG A 316 -0.59 5.77 -10.75
CA ARG A 316 -0.36 4.76 -11.79
C ARG A 316 0.87 5.07 -12.63
N GLY A 317 1.21 6.34 -12.77
CA GLY A 317 2.26 6.80 -13.67
C GLY A 317 1.93 6.58 -15.15
N PRO A 318 2.89 6.82 -16.07
CA PRO A 318 2.66 6.69 -17.50
C PRO A 318 2.34 5.24 -17.88
N LYS A 319 1.31 5.05 -18.72
CA LYS A 319 0.94 3.73 -19.27
C LYS A 319 2.10 3.15 -20.07
N THR A 320 2.77 2.17 -19.50
CA THR A 320 3.95 1.54 -20.08
C THR A 320 3.55 0.33 -20.93
N THR A 321 4.10 0.21 -22.13
CA THR A 321 3.86 -0.96 -22.98
C THR A 321 4.42 -2.22 -22.33
N ILE A 322 3.60 -3.28 -22.17
CA ILE A 322 4.02 -4.56 -21.59
C ILE A 322 4.88 -5.33 -22.60
N GLY A 323 6.21 -5.16 -22.54
CA GLY A 323 7.15 -5.74 -23.51
C GLY A 323 8.61 -5.51 -23.13
N PHE A 324 9.51 -5.73 -24.12
CA PHE A 324 10.97 -5.82 -23.93
C PHE A 324 11.66 -4.59 -23.31
N GLY A 325 11.09 -3.41 -23.35
CA GLY A 325 11.75 -2.17 -22.90
C GLY A 325 11.55 -1.79 -21.44
N ASN A 326 10.55 -2.36 -20.76
CA ASN A 326 10.01 -1.80 -19.51
C ASN A 326 9.93 -2.83 -18.37
N GLN A 327 10.78 -3.84 -18.41
CA GLN A 327 10.77 -4.92 -17.42
C GLN A 327 11.42 -4.48 -16.11
N ILE A 328 10.73 -4.74 -14.99
CA ILE A 328 11.24 -4.51 -13.64
C ILE A 328 11.95 -5.74 -13.08
N ARG A 329 11.44 -6.95 -13.40
CA ARG A 329 11.98 -8.20 -12.89
C ARG A 329 12.02 -9.29 -13.96
N SER A 330 13.10 -10.07 -13.94
CA SER A 330 13.33 -11.16 -14.88
C SER A 330 13.40 -12.48 -14.12
N TYR A 331 12.60 -13.45 -14.57
CA TYR A 331 12.54 -14.81 -14.05
C TYR A 331 13.07 -15.74 -15.14
N VAL A 332 14.20 -16.41 -14.87
CA VAL A 332 14.84 -17.34 -15.80
C VAL A 332 14.79 -18.74 -15.20
N LEU A 333 14.11 -19.66 -15.89
CA LEU A 333 13.99 -21.06 -15.47
C LEU A 333 14.90 -21.97 -16.32
N TYR A 334 15.39 -21.49 -17.45
CA TYR A 334 16.28 -22.20 -18.36
C TYR A 334 17.13 -21.23 -19.18
N PRO A 335 18.43 -21.45 -19.37
CA PRO A 335 19.23 -22.65 -19.05
C PRO A 335 19.75 -22.71 -17.60
N TYR A 336 19.59 -21.66 -16.84
CA TYR A 336 19.91 -21.58 -15.42
C TYR A 336 18.70 -21.03 -14.69
N GLN A 337 18.68 -21.15 -13.37
CA GLN A 337 17.60 -20.62 -12.54
C GLN A 337 18.05 -19.33 -11.89
N MET A 338 17.26 -18.26 -12.05
CA MET A 338 17.53 -16.95 -11.47
C MET A 338 16.28 -16.07 -11.50
N VAL A 339 16.00 -15.39 -10.41
CA VAL A 339 15.10 -14.24 -10.37
C VAL A 339 15.95 -13.01 -10.07
N LYS A 340 15.82 -11.95 -10.89
CA LYS A 340 16.57 -10.71 -10.72
C LYS A 340 15.69 -9.50 -10.91
N ASP A 341 15.69 -8.60 -9.94
CA ASP A 341 15.10 -7.26 -10.07
C ASP A 341 16.13 -6.36 -10.78
N LEU A 342 15.71 -5.72 -11.86
CA LEU A 342 16.58 -4.92 -12.71
C LEU A 342 16.77 -3.48 -12.19
N ARG A 343 15.93 -3.04 -11.25
CA ARG A 343 16.00 -1.72 -10.63
C ARG A 343 17.02 -1.70 -9.49
N THR A 344 16.99 -2.74 -8.67
CA THR A 344 17.77 -2.83 -7.42
C THR A 344 19.01 -3.71 -7.54
N GLY A 345 19.04 -4.60 -8.54
CA GLY A 345 20.08 -5.60 -8.69
C GLY A 345 19.93 -6.84 -7.80
N VAL A 346 18.93 -6.86 -6.90
CA VAL A 346 18.65 -8.04 -6.04
C VAL A 346 18.39 -9.26 -6.92
N GLU A 347 19.06 -10.36 -6.61
CA GLU A 347 18.91 -11.61 -7.36
C GLU A 347 18.96 -12.83 -6.45
N THR A 348 18.25 -13.89 -6.83
CA THR A 348 18.29 -15.19 -6.18
C THR A 348 18.27 -16.32 -7.21
N SER A 349 18.96 -17.42 -6.90
CA SER A 349 18.88 -18.66 -7.68
C SER A 349 17.74 -19.57 -7.24
N ASN A 350 17.12 -19.31 -6.07
CA ASN A 350 16.00 -20.08 -5.54
C ASN A 350 14.66 -19.62 -6.15
N VAL A 351 14.44 -20.01 -7.39
CA VAL A 351 13.23 -19.63 -8.15
C VAL A 351 11.95 -20.24 -7.56
N GLU A 352 12.05 -21.42 -6.97
CA GLU A 352 10.94 -22.14 -6.33
C GLU A 352 10.43 -21.37 -5.11
N ALA A 353 11.30 -20.88 -4.23
CA ALA A 353 10.90 -20.05 -3.10
C ALA A 353 10.13 -18.81 -3.55
N VAL A 354 10.53 -18.18 -4.66
CA VAL A 354 9.85 -17.00 -5.17
C VAL A 354 8.51 -17.33 -5.81
N LEU A 355 8.46 -18.31 -6.74
CA LEU A 355 7.25 -18.58 -7.54
C LEU A 355 6.22 -19.45 -6.82
N ASP A 356 6.66 -20.44 -6.05
CA ASP A 356 5.78 -21.44 -5.43
C ASP A 356 5.49 -21.14 -3.97
N ASP A 357 6.44 -20.52 -3.24
CA ASP A 357 6.26 -20.14 -1.84
C ASP A 357 5.92 -18.64 -1.66
N GLY A 358 6.10 -17.82 -2.70
CA GLY A 358 5.82 -16.39 -2.65
C GLY A 358 6.83 -15.60 -1.80
N ASP A 359 8.11 -15.94 -1.86
CA ASP A 359 9.17 -15.23 -1.12
C ASP A 359 9.61 -13.97 -1.88
N LEU A 360 8.86 -12.88 -1.69
CA LEU A 360 9.08 -11.60 -2.37
C LEU A 360 9.76 -10.55 -1.49
N ASP A 361 9.89 -10.79 -0.19
CA ASP A 361 10.41 -9.82 0.76
C ASP A 361 11.78 -9.24 0.36
N PRO A 362 12.78 -10.03 -0.10
CA PRO A 362 14.07 -9.48 -0.51
C PRO A 362 13.97 -8.45 -1.64
N PHE A 363 13.03 -8.66 -2.58
CA PHE A 363 12.81 -7.76 -3.71
C PHE A 363 12.05 -6.49 -3.29
N VAL A 364 11.06 -6.64 -2.41
CA VAL A 364 10.27 -5.52 -1.89
C VAL A 364 11.14 -4.61 -1.03
N ILE A 365 11.90 -5.17 -0.10
CA ILE A 365 12.86 -4.45 0.73
C ILE A 365 13.91 -3.75 -0.14
N GLY A 366 14.49 -4.49 -1.10
CA GLY A 366 15.46 -3.92 -2.02
C GLY A 366 14.92 -2.74 -2.83
N TYR A 367 13.66 -2.82 -3.28
CA TYR A 367 13.00 -1.71 -3.98
C TYR A 367 12.84 -0.48 -3.09
N HIS A 368 12.38 -0.63 -1.87
CA HIS A 368 12.17 0.51 -0.97
C HIS A 368 13.50 1.16 -0.57
N ARG A 369 14.54 0.39 -0.29
CA ARG A 369 15.91 0.93 -0.09
C ARG A 369 16.40 1.72 -1.28
N TRP A 370 16.23 1.19 -2.48
CA TRP A 370 16.61 1.88 -3.71
C TRP A 370 15.81 3.18 -3.91
N ALA A 371 14.49 3.15 -3.69
CA ALA A 371 13.61 4.29 -3.89
C ALA A 371 13.87 5.44 -2.91
N THR A 372 14.32 5.13 -1.67
CA THR A 372 14.66 6.14 -0.65
C THR A 372 16.10 6.69 -0.77
N GLY A 373 16.86 6.27 -1.78
CA GLY A 373 18.23 6.73 -2.01
C GLY A 373 19.30 6.01 -1.17
N ASN A 374 18.92 5.01 -0.39
CA ASN A 374 19.84 4.15 0.39
C ASN A 374 20.33 2.95 -0.43
N ALA A 375 20.54 3.12 -1.74
CA ALA A 375 20.91 2.04 -2.66
C ALA A 375 22.29 1.40 -2.36
N ASP A 376 23.15 2.08 -1.60
CA ASP A 376 24.49 1.61 -1.23
C ASP A 376 24.51 0.74 0.05
N ALA A 377 23.38 0.56 0.74
CA ALA A 377 23.29 -0.36 1.86
C ALA A 377 23.39 -1.81 1.35
N GLU A 378 24.26 -2.62 1.94
CA GLU A 378 24.41 -4.04 1.61
C GLU A 378 23.05 -4.74 1.71
N ILE A 379 22.54 -5.20 0.56
CA ILE A 379 21.31 -5.98 0.49
C ILE A 379 21.67 -7.38 0.98
N PRO A 380 21.01 -7.92 2.01
CA PRO A 380 21.27 -9.28 2.44
C PRO A 380 21.06 -10.23 1.25
N SER A 381 22.06 -11.04 0.94
CA SER A 381 21.96 -12.09 -0.08
C SER A 381 20.90 -13.10 0.35
N ALA A 382 19.81 -13.22 -0.42
CA ALA A 382 18.75 -14.20 -0.21
C ALA A 382 19.21 -15.64 -0.44
#